data_b88cb428ebd4212e66905822292787fa
#
_entry.id   b88cb428ebd4212e66905822292787fa
#
_cell.length_a   1.000
_cell.length_b   1.000
_cell.length_c   1.000
_cell.angle_alpha   90.00
_cell.angle_beta   90.00
_cell.angle_gamma   90.00
#
_symmetry.space_group_name_H-M   'P 1'
#
loop_
_entity.id
_entity.type
_entity.pdbx_description
1 polymer ?
#
loop_
_entity_poly.entity_id
_entity_poly.type
_entity_poly.pdbx_seq_one_letter_code
_entity_poly.pdbx_strand_id
1 'polypeptide(L)'
;MAPNSAAHQPWSLKMTVPLEPGIVCNHIEAMLEFYTGVLGLKLVGDAKTTPELSARFGATPHGYRIVRLQTPYGERIKLVQPNQDAPTPKPVPGWVYERHGLAYLTFVIAEMQDVVKRLKAHGVRLLSDEPIEVRPGVFALYSLDPEGNYLEFVEYPDPSAYRPDLFKWRQF
;
A
#
# COMPACT_ATOMS: atom_id res chain seq x y z
N MET A 1 31.14 22.60 21.36
CA MET A 1 29.82 22.97 20.86
C MET A 1 28.89 21.78 21.16
N ALA A 2 27.90 21.96 22.01
CA ALA A 2 26.92 20.92 22.34
C ALA A 2 26.02 20.67 21.13
N PRO A 3 25.61 19.42 20.85
CA PRO A 3 24.68 19.15 19.79
C PRO A 3 23.32 19.75 20.14
N ASN A 4 22.82 20.56 19.23
CA ASN A 4 21.53 21.20 19.28
C ASN A 4 20.46 20.10 19.49
N SER A 5 19.89 20.01 20.68
CA SER A 5 18.71 19.19 20.94
C SER A 5 17.56 19.86 20.20
N ALA A 6 17.32 19.40 18.97
CA ALA A 6 16.08 19.71 18.29
C ALA A 6 14.94 19.22 19.19
N ALA A 7 14.33 20.13 19.93
CA ALA A 7 13.14 19.86 20.70
C ALA A 7 12.12 19.20 19.75
N HIS A 8 11.72 17.99 20.06
CA HIS A 8 10.66 17.28 19.34
C HIS A 8 9.42 18.20 19.36
N GLN A 9 9.17 18.89 18.25
CA GLN A 9 7.90 19.62 18.13
C GLN A 9 6.78 18.60 18.23
N PRO A 10 5.83 18.79 19.15
CA PRO A 10 4.72 17.87 19.26
C PRO A 10 3.97 17.85 17.91
N TRP A 11 3.67 16.67 17.42
CA TRP A 11 2.85 16.48 16.21
C TRP A 11 1.55 17.27 16.36
N SER A 12 1.25 18.17 15.43
CA SER A 12 0.01 18.96 15.43
C SER A 12 -1.21 18.06 15.17
N LEU A 13 -1.02 16.98 14.39
CA LEU A 13 -2.04 15.97 14.12
C LEU A 13 -1.93 14.84 15.16
N LYS A 14 -2.98 14.70 15.99
CA LYS A 14 -3.06 13.62 17.01
C LYS A 14 -3.54 12.33 16.39
N MET A 15 -2.66 11.62 15.72
CA MET A 15 -2.97 10.28 15.18
C MET A 15 -3.02 9.24 16.31
N THR A 16 -4.00 8.35 16.26
CA THR A 16 -4.20 7.25 17.23
C THR A 16 -3.91 5.88 16.68
N VAL A 17 -3.81 5.76 15.35
CA VAL A 17 -3.48 4.54 14.60
C VAL A 17 -2.60 4.90 13.39
N PRO A 18 -1.93 3.92 12.75
CA PRO A 18 -1.19 4.15 11.51
C PRO A 18 -2.05 4.74 10.39
N LEU A 19 -1.42 5.42 9.44
CA LEU A 19 -2.06 5.94 8.24
C LEU A 19 -2.71 4.80 7.44
N GLU A 20 -3.95 5.01 6.96
CA GLU A 20 -4.68 4.05 6.15
C GLU A 20 -4.91 4.61 4.73
N PRO A 21 -4.10 4.24 3.72
CA PRO A 21 -4.37 4.63 2.34
C PRO A 21 -5.65 3.99 1.81
N GLY A 22 -6.35 4.73 0.94
CA GLY A 22 -7.54 4.24 0.23
C GLY A 22 -7.28 4.12 -1.26
N ILE A 23 -7.68 2.99 -1.85
CA ILE A 23 -7.65 2.72 -3.28
C ILE A 23 -9.10 2.61 -3.75
N VAL A 24 -9.50 3.47 -4.68
CA VAL A 24 -10.79 3.35 -5.37
C VAL A 24 -10.63 2.32 -6.49
N CYS A 25 -11.55 1.37 -6.56
CA CYS A 25 -11.52 0.27 -7.53
C CYS A 25 -12.92 -0.01 -8.09
N ASN A 26 -12.98 -0.56 -9.29
CA ASN A 26 -14.23 -0.99 -9.94
C ASN A 26 -14.48 -2.50 -9.79
N HIS A 27 -13.44 -3.30 -9.54
CA HIS A 27 -13.50 -4.76 -9.43
C HIS A 27 -12.98 -5.23 -8.06
N ILE A 28 -13.74 -4.93 -7.00
CA ILE A 28 -13.28 -5.14 -5.61
C ILE A 28 -12.97 -6.62 -5.31
N GLU A 29 -13.66 -7.58 -5.95
CA GLU A 29 -13.40 -9.01 -5.71
C GLU A 29 -12.03 -9.44 -6.27
N ALA A 30 -11.65 -8.97 -7.46
CA ALA A 30 -10.31 -9.22 -8.01
C ALA A 30 -9.21 -8.57 -7.17
N MET A 31 -9.47 -7.36 -6.66
CA MET A 31 -8.57 -6.69 -5.72
C MET A 31 -8.45 -7.43 -4.40
N LEU A 32 -9.56 -7.95 -3.86
CA LEU A 32 -9.56 -8.77 -2.64
C LEU A 32 -8.75 -10.05 -2.82
N GLU A 33 -8.99 -10.78 -3.90
CA GLU A 33 -8.25 -12.00 -4.21
C GLU A 33 -6.75 -11.73 -4.31
N PHE A 34 -6.35 -10.66 -4.98
CA PHE A 34 -4.95 -10.25 -5.09
C PHE A 34 -4.34 -9.91 -3.73
N TYR A 35 -4.94 -8.98 -3.00
CA TYR A 35 -4.35 -8.52 -1.73
C TYR A 35 -4.38 -9.57 -0.61
N THR A 36 -5.41 -10.44 -0.57
CA THR A 36 -5.49 -11.50 0.44
C THR A 36 -4.82 -12.79 -0.01
N GLY A 37 -5.06 -13.24 -1.25
CA GLY A 37 -4.56 -14.51 -1.77
C GLY A 37 -3.10 -14.45 -2.22
N VAL A 38 -2.70 -13.39 -2.94
CA VAL A 38 -1.34 -13.25 -3.45
C VAL A 38 -0.41 -12.60 -2.43
N LEU A 39 -0.82 -11.45 -1.85
CA LEU A 39 0.01 -10.71 -0.88
C LEU A 39 -0.17 -11.16 0.57
N GLY A 40 -1.24 -11.89 0.90
CA GLY A 40 -1.48 -12.45 2.22
C GLY A 40 -1.95 -11.43 3.27
N LEU A 41 -2.54 -10.29 2.86
CA LEU A 41 -3.14 -9.35 3.80
C LEU A 41 -4.41 -9.94 4.42
N LYS A 42 -4.70 -9.57 5.66
CA LYS A 42 -5.88 -10.05 6.38
C LYS A 42 -7.08 -9.13 6.16
N LEU A 43 -8.21 -9.69 5.73
CA LEU A 43 -9.49 -9.00 5.73
C LEU A 43 -9.94 -8.73 7.19
N VAL A 44 -10.12 -7.46 7.55
CA VAL A 44 -10.49 -7.04 8.92
C VAL A 44 -11.76 -6.19 8.97
N GLY A 45 -12.35 -5.84 7.85
CA GLY A 45 -13.60 -5.12 7.80
C GLY A 45 -14.18 -5.06 6.40
N ASP A 46 -15.51 -5.13 6.32
CA ASP A 46 -16.29 -5.01 5.09
C ASP A 46 -17.59 -4.29 5.44
N ALA A 47 -17.88 -3.19 4.78
CA ALA A 47 -19.04 -2.37 5.07
C ALA A 47 -19.56 -1.69 3.80
N LYS A 48 -20.85 -1.33 3.83
CA LYS A 48 -21.49 -0.55 2.77
C LYS A 48 -21.98 0.78 3.34
N THR A 49 -21.90 1.81 2.51
CA THR A 49 -22.36 3.16 2.84
C THR A 49 -23.47 3.55 1.87
N THR A 50 -24.54 4.14 2.40
CA THR A 50 -25.67 4.57 1.57
C THR A 50 -25.33 5.82 0.73
N PRO A 51 -26.05 6.05 -0.38
CA PRO A 51 -25.90 7.28 -1.17
C PRO A 51 -26.01 8.56 -0.33
N GLU A 52 -27.03 8.63 0.54
CA GLU A 52 -27.30 9.81 1.36
C GLU A 52 -26.14 10.11 2.32
N LEU A 53 -25.61 9.08 2.98
CA LEU A 53 -24.50 9.25 3.90
C LEU A 53 -23.22 9.61 3.16
N SER A 54 -22.90 8.91 2.07
CA SER A 54 -21.67 9.15 1.31
C SER A 54 -21.65 10.53 0.64
N ALA A 55 -22.81 11.04 0.19
CA ALA A 55 -22.93 12.39 -0.35
C ALA A 55 -22.71 13.47 0.73
N ARG A 56 -23.22 13.25 1.95
CA ARG A 56 -23.11 14.23 3.04
C ARG A 56 -21.68 14.55 3.45
N PHE A 57 -20.74 13.60 3.34
CA PHE A 57 -19.33 13.87 3.64
C PHE A 57 -18.44 13.96 2.38
N GLY A 58 -19.05 14.11 1.20
CA GLY A 58 -18.34 14.44 -0.03
C GLY A 58 -17.60 13.29 -0.70
N ALA A 59 -17.93 12.03 -0.37
CA ALA A 59 -17.24 10.89 -0.97
C ALA A 59 -17.76 10.56 -2.37
N THR A 60 -19.06 10.25 -2.49
CA THR A 60 -19.73 9.96 -3.77
C THR A 60 -21.26 10.09 -3.57
N PRO A 61 -22.01 10.49 -4.59
CA PRO A 61 -23.49 10.52 -4.51
C PRO A 61 -24.13 9.13 -4.64
N HIS A 62 -23.36 8.06 -4.90
CA HIS A 62 -23.89 6.75 -5.28
C HIS A 62 -23.85 5.70 -4.15
N GLY A 63 -23.21 6.02 -2.99
CA GLY A 63 -22.87 5.00 -1.99
C GLY A 63 -21.67 4.16 -2.45
N TYR A 64 -21.15 3.32 -1.57
CA TYR A 64 -19.99 2.48 -1.87
C TYR A 64 -19.86 1.31 -0.91
N ARG A 65 -19.09 0.29 -1.31
CA ARG A 65 -18.54 -0.74 -0.43
C ARG A 65 -17.10 -0.38 -0.07
N ILE A 66 -16.74 -0.56 1.18
CA ILE A 66 -15.38 -0.37 1.68
C ILE A 66 -14.89 -1.61 2.41
N VAL A 67 -13.74 -2.09 2.01
CA VAL A 67 -13.07 -3.23 2.63
C VAL A 67 -11.75 -2.78 3.24
N ARG A 68 -11.41 -3.29 4.43
CA ARG A 68 -10.16 -3.00 5.12
C ARG A 68 -9.30 -4.25 5.18
N LEU A 69 -8.09 -4.13 4.67
CA LEU A 69 -7.08 -5.17 4.64
C LEU A 69 -5.91 -4.77 5.52
N GLN A 70 -5.44 -5.66 6.38
CA GLN A 70 -4.41 -5.36 7.36
C GLN A 70 -3.13 -6.13 7.10
N THR A 71 -1.99 -5.44 7.17
CA THR A 71 -0.64 -6.03 7.14
C THR A 71 -0.30 -6.69 8.48
N PRO A 72 0.75 -7.54 8.54
CA PRO A 72 1.23 -8.09 9.81
C PRO A 72 1.70 -7.04 10.82
N TYR A 73 2.09 -5.84 10.36
CA TYR A 73 2.51 -4.73 11.23
C TYR A 73 1.37 -3.85 11.73
N GLY A 74 0.14 -4.05 11.19
CA GLY A 74 -1.05 -3.35 11.65
C GLY A 74 -1.50 -2.17 10.79
N GLU A 75 -0.73 -1.78 9.77
CA GLU A 75 -1.19 -0.82 8.76
C GLU A 75 -2.37 -1.40 7.98
N ARG A 76 -3.24 -0.54 7.48
CA ARG A 76 -4.40 -0.96 6.70
C ARG A 76 -4.45 -0.29 5.35
N ILE A 77 -4.91 -1.04 4.35
CA ILE A 77 -5.32 -0.54 3.04
C ILE A 77 -6.84 -0.63 2.97
N LYS A 78 -7.48 0.44 2.49
CA LYS A 78 -8.92 0.44 2.20
C LYS A 78 -9.13 0.28 0.70
N LEU A 79 -9.88 -0.76 0.31
CA LEU A 79 -10.42 -0.89 -1.04
C LEU A 79 -11.84 -0.31 -1.03
N VAL A 80 -12.12 0.61 -1.93
CA VAL A 80 -13.40 1.32 -2.00
C VAL A 80 -13.98 1.16 -3.39
N GLN A 81 -15.10 0.47 -3.49
CA GLN A 81 -15.86 0.35 -4.74
C GLN A 81 -17.12 1.20 -4.66
N PRO A 82 -17.23 2.29 -5.43
CA PRO A 82 -18.49 3.02 -5.58
C PRO A 82 -19.57 2.12 -6.19
N ASN A 83 -20.84 2.37 -5.86
CA ASN A 83 -21.97 1.65 -6.48
C ASN A 83 -22.18 2.02 -7.97
N GLN A 84 -21.51 3.07 -8.43
CA GLN A 84 -21.36 3.42 -9.84
C GLN A 84 -19.87 3.50 -10.12
N ASP A 85 -19.41 2.84 -11.18
CA ASP A 85 -18.00 2.74 -11.53
C ASP A 85 -17.33 4.11 -11.60
N ALA A 86 -16.18 4.22 -10.94
CA ALA A 86 -15.32 5.38 -11.05
C ALA A 86 -14.68 5.44 -12.46
N PRO A 87 -14.48 6.63 -13.02
CA PRO A 87 -13.74 6.75 -14.28
C PRO A 87 -12.36 6.12 -14.16
N THR A 88 -12.04 5.20 -15.05
CA THR A 88 -10.70 4.60 -15.11
C THR A 88 -9.68 5.68 -15.46
N PRO A 89 -8.60 5.83 -14.70
CA PRO A 89 -7.53 6.74 -15.06
C PRO A 89 -7.00 6.41 -16.46
N LYS A 90 -6.64 7.42 -17.24
CA LYS A 90 -5.96 7.19 -18.53
C LYS A 90 -4.72 6.34 -18.28
N PRO A 91 -4.40 5.37 -19.19
CA PRO A 91 -3.18 4.58 -19.08
C PRO A 91 -1.99 5.51 -18.89
N VAL A 92 -1.24 5.30 -17.81
CA VAL A 92 -0.03 6.06 -17.56
C VAL A 92 1.08 5.46 -18.41
N PRO A 93 1.91 6.25 -19.11
CA PRO A 93 3.12 5.76 -19.74
C PRO A 93 3.97 4.97 -18.75
N GLY A 94 4.66 3.95 -19.18
CA GLY A 94 5.24 2.85 -18.41
C GLY A 94 6.18 3.15 -17.24
N TRP A 95 6.31 4.40 -16.79
CA TRP A 95 7.20 4.80 -15.71
C TRP A 95 6.42 5.29 -14.48
N VAL A 96 6.75 4.75 -13.30
CA VAL A 96 6.05 5.03 -12.02
C VAL A 96 6.06 6.53 -11.69
N TYR A 97 7.19 7.22 -11.93
CA TYR A 97 7.38 8.62 -11.53
C TYR A 97 6.92 9.65 -12.57
N GLU A 98 6.34 9.23 -13.67
CA GLU A 98 5.72 10.12 -14.66
C GLU A 98 4.25 10.45 -14.32
N ARG A 99 3.78 10.01 -13.15
CA ARG A 99 2.44 10.29 -12.64
C ARG A 99 2.51 11.26 -11.47
N HIS A 100 1.80 12.38 -11.57
CA HIS A 100 1.63 13.30 -10.45
C HIS A 100 0.59 12.76 -9.43
N GLY A 101 0.87 12.90 -8.14
CA GLY A 101 -0.01 12.49 -7.04
C GLY A 101 0.51 11.26 -6.29
N LEU A 102 -0.39 10.54 -5.62
CA LEU A 102 -0.05 9.26 -4.96
C LEU A 102 0.28 8.23 -6.05
N ALA A 103 1.56 7.87 -6.16
CA ALA A 103 2.05 7.08 -7.28
C ALA A 103 2.04 5.57 -6.98
N TYR A 104 2.46 5.15 -5.78
CA TYR A 104 2.63 3.73 -5.43
C TYR A 104 2.52 3.48 -3.92
N LEU A 105 2.38 2.21 -3.55
CA LEU A 105 2.50 1.72 -2.17
C LEU A 105 3.78 0.90 -2.05
N THR A 106 4.57 1.15 -1.01
CA THR A 106 5.78 0.37 -0.72
C THR A 106 5.52 -0.67 0.36
N PHE A 107 5.83 -1.91 0.06
CA PHE A 107 5.93 -3.01 1.02
C PHE A 107 7.40 -3.30 1.30
N VAL A 108 7.84 -3.03 2.53
CA VAL A 108 9.17 -3.47 2.97
C VAL A 108 9.04 -4.91 3.43
N ILE A 109 9.75 -5.79 2.75
CA ILE A 109 9.60 -7.24 2.88
C ILE A 109 10.93 -7.92 3.21
N ALA A 110 10.86 -9.18 3.58
CA ALA A 110 11.98 -10.12 3.57
C ALA A 110 11.75 -11.15 2.46
N GLU A 111 12.81 -11.88 2.10
CA GLU A 111 12.73 -13.01 1.14
C GLU A 111 12.17 -12.58 -0.23
N MET A 112 12.76 -11.54 -0.80
CA MET A 112 12.37 -10.95 -2.09
C MET A 112 12.15 -12.00 -3.18
N GLN A 113 12.99 -13.03 -3.26
CA GLN A 113 12.89 -14.06 -4.30
C GLN A 113 11.62 -14.92 -4.16
N ASP A 114 11.17 -15.17 -2.94
CA ASP A 114 9.92 -15.91 -2.70
C ASP A 114 8.69 -15.06 -3.07
N VAL A 115 8.76 -13.75 -2.81
CA VAL A 115 7.73 -12.81 -3.26
C VAL A 115 7.66 -12.78 -4.79
N VAL A 116 8.80 -12.64 -5.47
CA VAL A 116 8.87 -12.66 -6.96
C VAL A 116 8.28 -13.95 -7.52
N LYS A 117 8.68 -15.09 -6.97
CA LYS A 117 8.16 -16.40 -7.38
C LYS A 117 6.64 -16.49 -7.24
N ARG A 118 6.10 -15.99 -6.13
CA ARG A 118 4.66 -15.94 -5.87
C ARG A 118 3.95 -15.02 -6.86
N LEU A 119 4.45 -13.82 -7.08
CA LEU A 119 3.87 -12.86 -8.03
C LEU A 119 3.84 -13.45 -9.45
N LYS A 120 4.95 -14.04 -9.90
CA LYS A 120 5.05 -14.70 -11.21
C LYS A 120 4.07 -15.88 -11.32
N ALA A 121 3.94 -16.71 -10.29
CA ALA A 121 3.01 -17.85 -10.27
C ALA A 121 1.53 -17.45 -10.39
N HIS A 122 1.18 -16.24 -9.98
CA HIS A 122 -0.16 -15.69 -10.11
C HIS A 122 -0.34 -14.75 -11.32
N GLY A 123 0.64 -14.73 -12.24
CA GLY A 123 0.56 -13.91 -13.46
C GLY A 123 0.59 -12.41 -13.22
N VAL A 124 1.10 -11.97 -12.07
CA VAL A 124 1.19 -10.54 -11.73
C VAL A 124 2.19 -9.85 -12.65
N ARG A 125 1.81 -8.71 -13.22
CA ARG A 125 2.67 -7.92 -14.08
C ARG A 125 3.78 -7.25 -13.26
N LEU A 126 5.03 -7.64 -13.53
CA LEU A 126 6.22 -7.00 -12.99
C LEU A 126 6.72 -5.93 -13.97
N LEU A 127 7.37 -4.88 -13.47
CA LEU A 127 7.95 -3.80 -14.31
C LEU A 127 9.43 -4.05 -14.64
N SER A 128 10.06 -5.03 -14.00
CA SER A 128 11.36 -5.59 -14.38
C SER A 128 11.31 -7.11 -14.23
N ASP A 129 12.14 -7.82 -14.99
CA ASP A 129 12.15 -9.30 -14.99
C ASP A 129 12.58 -9.87 -13.64
N GLU A 130 13.47 -9.15 -12.94
CA GLU A 130 14.04 -9.51 -11.64
C GLU A 130 14.14 -8.28 -10.73
N PRO A 131 14.25 -8.45 -9.40
CA PRO A 131 14.55 -7.37 -8.47
C PRO A 131 15.87 -6.69 -8.83
N ILE A 132 15.89 -5.38 -8.73
CA ILE A 132 17.07 -4.56 -9.05
C ILE A 132 17.75 -4.14 -7.75
N GLU A 133 19.05 -4.34 -7.67
CA GLU A 133 19.86 -3.78 -6.59
C GLU A 133 20.01 -2.27 -6.80
N VAL A 134 19.25 -1.48 -6.04
CA VAL A 134 19.21 -0.01 -6.15
C VAL A 134 20.31 0.67 -5.33
N ARG A 135 20.90 -0.03 -4.39
CA ARG A 135 22.11 0.29 -3.60
C ARG A 135 22.60 -0.98 -2.91
N PRO A 136 23.85 -1.01 -2.38
CA PRO A 136 24.45 -2.25 -1.83
C PRO A 136 23.52 -2.98 -0.85
N GLY A 137 23.11 -4.19 -1.22
CA GLY A 137 22.24 -5.07 -0.45
C GLY A 137 20.77 -4.68 -0.41
N VAL A 138 20.34 -3.59 -1.06
CA VAL A 138 18.94 -3.16 -1.11
C VAL A 138 18.34 -3.48 -2.47
N PHE A 139 17.36 -4.36 -2.49
CA PHE A 139 16.67 -4.77 -3.71
C PHE A 139 15.28 -4.15 -3.79
N ALA A 140 14.86 -3.74 -4.97
CA ALA A 140 13.54 -3.21 -5.24
C ALA A 140 12.92 -3.83 -6.50
N LEU A 141 11.58 -3.95 -6.48
CA LEU A 141 10.79 -4.44 -7.60
C LEU A 141 9.47 -3.68 -7.64
N TYR A 142 9.05 -3.24 -8.81
CA TYR A 142 7.71 -2.72 -9.02
C TYR A 142 6.81 -3.75 -9.70
N SER A 143 5.54 -3.79 -9.29
CA SER A 143 4.48 -4.56 -9.94
C SER A 143 3.19 -3.75 -10.04
N LEU A 144 2.20 -4.32 -10.71
CA LEU A 144 0.85 -3.76 -10.78
C LEU A 144 -0.13 -4.66 -10.04
N ASP A 145 -1.09 -4.05 -9.33
CA ASP A 145 -2.28 -4.77 -8.89
C ASP A 145 -3.28 -4.98 -10.06
N PRO A 146 -4.40 -5.69 -9.87
CA PRO A 146 -5.34 -5.99 -10.95
C PRO A 146 -5.94 -4.77 -11.66
N GLU A 147 -5.97 -3.60 -11.01
CA GLU A 147 -6.48 -2.37 -11.62
C GLU A 147 -5.37 -1.38 -12.02
N GLY A 148 -4.12 -1.83 -12.03
CA GLY A 148 -2.97 -1.07 -12.54
C GLY A 148 -2.39 -0.07 -11.55
N ASN A 149 -2.65 -0.20 -10.25
CA ASN A 149 -1.94 0.57 -9.24
C ASN A 149 -0.53 0.02 -9.06
N TYR A 150 0.45 0.92 -8.92
CA TYR A 150 1.83 0.53 -8.72
C TYR A 150 2.08 0.10 -7.27
N LEU A 151 2.76 -1.05 -7.12
CA LEU A 151 3.24 -1.59 -5.86
C LEU A 151 4.74 -1.73 -5.93
N GLU A 152 5.43 -1.24 -4.92
CA GLU A 152 6.87 -1.41 -4.74
C GLU A 152 7.12 -2.44 -3.63
N PHE A 153 8.00 -3.39 -3.89
CA PHE A 153 8.55 -4.31 -2.90
C PHE A 153 10.01 -3.97 -2.70
N VAL A 154 10.42 -3.78 -1.45
CA VAL A 154 11.81 -3.43 -1.10
C VAL A 154 12.30 -4.37 -0.01
N GLU A 155 13.50 -4.92 -0.20
CA GLU A 155 14.20 -5.70 0.80
C GLU A 155 15.47 -4.96 1.23
N TYR A 156 15.62 -4.79 2.54
CA TYR A 156 16.81 -4.21 3.16
C TYR A 156 17.64 -5.31 3.82
N PRO A 157 18.99 -5.27 3.74
CA PRO A 157 19.85 -6.24 4.41
C PRO A 157 19.74 -6.15 5.94
N ASP A 158 19.44 -4.97 6.46
CA ASP A 158 19.17 -4.72 7.87
C ASP A 158 17.99 -3.76 8.02
N PRO A 159 16.74 -4.27 8.17
CA PRO A 159 15.57 -3.44 8.41
C PRO A 159 15.66 -2.61 9.69
N SER A 160 16.42 -3.06 10.70
CA SER A 160 16.58 -2.33 11.96
C SER A 160 17.44 -1.07 11.81
N ALA A 161 18.40 -1.09 10.89
CA ALA A 161 19.16 0.10 10.53
C ALA A 161 18.32 1.09 9.69
N TYR A 162 17.41 0.57 8.85
CA TYR A 162 16.50 1.40 8.05
C TYR A 162 15.40 2.06 8.89
N ARG A 163 14.78 1.30 9.81
CA ARG A 163 13.68 1.74 10.67
C ARG A 163 13.97 1.44 12.15
N PRO A 164 15.02 2.06 12.75
CA PRO A 164 15.39 1.79 14.15
C PRO A 164 14.27 2.11 15.14
N ASP A 165 13.35 3.02 14.77
CA ASP A 165 12.16 3.36 15.54
C ASP A 165 11.22 2.16 15.76
N LEU A 166 11.10 1.25 14.80
CA LEU A 166 10.23 0.07 14.90
C LEU A 166 10.86 -1.07 15.69
N PHE A 167 12.16 -1.08 15.87
CA PHE A 167 12.90 -2.16 16.54
C PHE A 167 13.30 -1.85 17.97
N LYS A 168 13.25 -0.59 18.42
CA LYS A 168 13.57 -0.17 19.79
C LYS A 168 12.68 -0.81 20.87
N TRP A 169 11.47 -1.23 20.52
CA TRP A 169 10.46 -1.78 21.44
C TRP A 169 10.41 -3.30 21.51
N ARG A 170 11.23 -4.02 20.71
CA ARG A 170 11.29 -5.49 20.69
C ARG A 170 12.32 -6.10 21.65
N GLN A 171 12.88 -5.30 22.55
CA GLN A 171 13.83 -5.76 23.58
C GLN A 171 13.14 -6.03 24.94
N PHE A 172 11.91 -6.59 24.91
CA PHE A 172 11.24 -7.06 26.13
C PHE A 172 10.94 -8.54 26.05
#